data_c562fbe6c2680b529baa1961b641156d
#
_entry.id   c562fbe6c2680b529baa1961b641156d
#
_cell.length_a   1.000
_cell.length_b   1.000
_cell.length_c   1.000
_cell.angle_alpha   90.00
_cell.angle_beta   90.00
_cell.angle_gamma   90.00
#
_symmetry.space_group_name_H-M   'P 1'
#
loop_
_entity.id
_entity.type
_entity.pdbx_description
1 polymer ?
#
loop_
_entity_poly.entity_id
_entity_poly.type
_entity_poly.pdbx_seq_one_letter_code
_entity_poly.pdbx_strand_id
1 'polypeptide(L)'
;MVGARRAGKGSIWVSACARQETSYASTINYRHVNLRWLIPRIIKRRYNRMRLDRILRPALATFAADPIAGARDAELLRTLHRGWGNTGFSAMPEYLSAIVTAAVSARGDILECGSGLSTVLLAVAARKSGVRIWSLEHQPKWKSRVERALRNLGQGHRVRIVDAPLRQYEGYSWYDTRGLPVGLQFALVVCDGPPADTPGGRHGLLSLMGAHLMEGATIYVDDAARPDEKAIMRRWSEEEGGTFTVEGETKAFGIFRPRYRLVDAALTH
;
A
#
# COMPACT_ATOMS: atom_id res chain seq x y z
N MET A 1 -23.60 70.33 11.03
CA MET A 1 -22.71 71.25 11.76
C MET A 1 -21.37 70.53 11.89
N VAL A 2 -20.37 70.84 11.08
CA VAL A 2 -19.27 71.75 11.41
C VAL A 2 -18.41 71.15 12.53
N GLY A 3 -17.18 70.78 12.41
CA GLY A 3 -16.03 71.22 11.63
C GLY A 3 -14.86 70.37 12.05
N ALA A 4 -14.00 69.93 11.29
CA ALA A 4 -12.86 70.58 10.65
C ALA A 4 -11.70 71.00 11.59
N ARG A 5 -10.54 70.48 11.19
CA ARG A 5 -9.17 71.05 11.10
C ARG A 5 -8.17 70.55 12.12
N ARG A 6 -7.10 70.01 11.58
CA ARG A 6 -5.74 70.55 11.16
C ARG A 6 -4.72 70.36 12.28
N ALA A 7 -3.65 69.68 12.09
CA ALA A 7 -2.40 69.87 11.37
C ALA A 7 -1.28 70.48 12.26
N GLY A 8 -0.06 69.98 12.13
CA GLY A 8 1.21 70.58 12.57
C GLY A 8 2.26 69.52 12.87
N LYS A 9 3.17 69.20 12.00
CA LYS A 9 4.45 69.87 11.58
C LYS A 9 5.52 69.88 12.67
N GLY A 10 6.67 69.29 12.28
CA GLY A 10 7.97 69.76 12.76
C GLY A 10 8.88 68.53 13.06
N SER A 11 9.64 68.03 12.18
CA SER A 11 11.02 68.30 11.70
C SER A 11 12.08 68.44 12.83
N ILE A 12 13.13 67.71 12.76
CA ILE A 12 14.51 68.06 12.40
C ILE A 12 15.51 67.15 13.15
N TRP A 13 16.28 66.40 12.36
CA TRP A 13 17.72 66.10 12.39
C TRP A 13 18.43 65.86 13.72
N VAL A 14 19.14 64.67 13.86
CA VAL A 14 20.61 64.70 13.94
C VAL A 14 21.15 63.31 13.56
N SER A 15 22.09 63.34 12.70
CA SER A 15 22.98 62.31 12.17
C SER A 15 23.90 61.76 13.27
N ALA A 16 24.05 60.43 13.31
CA ALA A 16 25.26 59.83 13.87
C ALA A 16 25.58 58.54 13.13
N CYS A 17 26.64 58.64 12.42
CA CYS A 17 27.36 57.59 11.71
C CYS A 17 27.90 56.53 12.70
N ALA A 18 27.58 55.26 12.55
CA ALA A 18 28.34 54.17 13.13
C ALA A 18 28.26 52.95 12.23
N ARG A 19 29.33 52.76 11.52
CA ARG A 19 30.00 51.56 10.98
C ARG A 19 29.18 50.29 10.79
N GLN A 20 29.08 49.94 9.52
CA GLN A 20 28.79 48.60 9.01
C GLN A 20 29.82 47.58 9.57
N GLU A 21 29.33 46.61 10.29
CA GLU A 21 29.95 45.30 10.34
C GLU A 21 29.05 44.32 9.60
N THR A 22 29.46 43.96 8.41
CA THR A 22 28.89 42.96 7.55
C THR A 22 29.18 41.58 8.17
N SER A 23 28.20 41.06 8.90
CA SER A 23 28.17 39.62 9.24
C SER A 23 27.53 38.87 8.07
N TYR A 24 28.35 38.31 7.19
CA TYR A 24 27.96 37.28 6.24
C TYR A 24 27.70 35.99 7.01
N ALA A 25 26.54 35.81 7.61
CA ALA A 25 26.03 34.54 7.97
C ALA A 25 25.45 33.90 6.69
N SER A 26 26.31 33.22 5.93
CA SER A 26 25.92 32.34 4.85
C SER A 26 25.06 31.23 5.44
N THR A 27 23.74 31.34 5.31
CA THR A 27 22.80 30.26 5.54
C THR A 27 23.07 29.20 4.48
N ILE A 28 23.90 28.22 4.82
CA ILE A 28 24.09 27.03 4.00
C ILE A 28 22.78 26.27 4.08
N ASN A 29 21.97 26.47 3.07
CA ASN A 29 20.76 25.71 2.84
C ASN A 29 21.19 24.28 2.47
N TYR A 30 21.27 23.39 3.46
CA TYR A 30 21.43 21.97 3.24
C TYR A 30 20.18 21.46 2.52
N ARG A 31 20.14 21.67 1.20
CA ARG A 31 19.30 20.86 0.33
C ARG A 31 19.74 19.42 0.61
N HIS A 32 18.87 18.62 1.16
CA HIS A 32 19.05 17.18 1.26
C HIS A 32 19.34 16.64 -0.14
N VAL A 33 20.62 16.62 -0.49
CA VAL A 33 21.09 15.94 -1.69
C VAL A 33 20.79 14.47 -1.46
N ASN A 34 19.83 13.97 -2.19
CA ASN A 34 19.42 12.57 -2.11
C ASN A 34 20.57 11.72 -2.68
N LEU A 35 21.55 11.39 -1.85
CA LEU A 35 22.76 10.63 -2.20
C LEU A 35 22.45 9.27 -2.88
N ARG A 36 21.18 8.85 -2.90
CA ARG A 36 20.75 7.63 -3.61
C ARG A 36 21.07 7.62 -5.10
N TRP A 37 21.27 8.77 -5.74
CA TRP A 37 21.62 8.88 -7.17
C TRP A 37 23.11 8.65 -7.45
N LEU A 38 23.97 8.78 -6.44
CA LEU A 38 25.43 8.66 -6.58
C LEU A 38 25.93 7.23 -6.40
N ILE A 39 25.08 6.29 -5.99
CA ILE A 39 25.51 4.89 -5.83
C ILE A 39 25.53 4.21 -7.20
N PRO A 40 26.71 3.76 -7.68
CA PRO A 40 26.82 3.04 -8.95
C PRO A 40 25.84 1.85 -9.01
N ARG A 41 25.23 1.60 -10.16
CA ARG A 41 24.26 0.50 -10.37
C ARG A 41 24.78 -0.86 -9.89
N ILE A 42 26.09 -1.09 -10.00
CA ILE A 42 26.75 -2.32 -9.57
C ILE A 42 26.71 -2.46 -8.04
N ILE A 43 27.02 -1.40 -7.29
CA ILE A 43 26.97 -1.40 -5.82
C ILE A 43 25.53 -1.64 -5.34
N LYS A 44 24.56 -0.96 -5.96
CA LYS A 44 23.13 -1.15 -5.64
C LYS A 44 22.67 -2.58 -5.92
N ARG A 45 23.11 -3.19 -7.04
CA ARG A 45 22.81 -4.59 -7.37
C ARG A 45 23.44 -5.54 -6.35
N ARG A 46 24.71 -5.33 -5.98
CA ARG A 46 25.42 -6.14 -4.98
C ARG A 46 24.77 -6.04 -3.60
N TYR A 47 24.43 -4.84 -3.17
CA TYR A 47 23.72 -4.60 -1.91
C TYR A 47 22.34 -5.28 -1.88
N ASN A 48 21.55 -5.12 -2.94
CA ASN A 48 20.25 -5.76 -3.03
C ASN A 48 20.34 -7.30 -3.04
N ARG A 49 21.35 -7.86 -3.71
CA ARG A 49 21.59 -9.30 -3.71
C ARG A 49 22.00 -9.80 -2.32
N MET A 50 22.92 -9.10 -1.68
CA MET A 50 23.36 -9.43 -0.31
C MET A 50 22.17 -9.40 0.67
N ARG A 51 21.32 -8.38 0.58
CA ARG A 51 20.13 -8.27 1.42
C ARG A 51 19.13 -9.40 1.17
N LEU A 52 18.89 -9.74 -0.09
CA LEU A 52 18.06 -10.86 -0.48
C LEU A 52 18.60 -12.18 0.11
N ASP A 53 19.90 -12.44 -0.07
CA ASP A 53 20.50 -13.73 0.30
C ASP A 53 20.74 -13.86 1.81
N ARG A 54 21.16 -12.77 2.49
CA ARG A 54 21.56 -12.82 3.91
C ARG A 54 20.43 -12.47 4.90
N ILE A 55 19.41 -11.76 4.46
CA ILE A 55 18.33 -11.32 5.34
C ILE A 55 16.99 -11.95 4.93
N LEU A 56 16.55 -11.71 3.68
CA LEU A 56 15.20 -12.11 3.28
C LEU A 56 15.04 -13.62 3.16
N ARG A 57 15.98 -14.31 2.51
CA ARG A 57 15.88 -15.78 2.32
C ARG A 57 15.86 -16.56 3.64
N PRO A 58 16.78 -16.32 4.60
CA PRO A 58 16.72 -17.01 5.89
C PRO A 58 15.43 -16.70 6.67
N ALA A 59 15.05 -15.43 6.74
CA ALA A 59 13.81 -15.03 7.41
C ALA A 59 12.56 -15.67 6.74
N LEU A 60 12.54 -15.73 5.41
CA LEU A 60 11.44 -16.38 4.69
C LEU A 60 11.42 -17.90 4.90
N ALA A 61 12.58 -18.53 5.03
CA ALA A 61 12.65 -19.97 5.36
C ALA A 61 12.08 -20.25 6.76
N THR A 62 12.42 -19.41 7.75
CA THR A 62 11.82 -19.49 9.10
C THR A 62 10.31 -19.27 9.04
N PHE A 63 9.86 -18.24 8.33
CA PHE A 63 8.43 -17.97 8.13
C PHE A 63 7.70 -19.13 7.44
N ALA A 64 8.33 -19.77 6.45
CA ALA A 64 7.73 -20.84 5.65
C ALA A 64 7.60 -22.16 6.42
N ALA A 65 8.39 -22.36 7.47
CA ALA A 65 8.28 -23.55 8.34
C ALA A 65 6.93 -23.54 9.07
N ASP A 66 6.53 -22.39 9.61
CA ASP A 66 5.22 -22.17 10.25
C ASP A 66 4.73 -20.74 9.99
N PRO A 67 3.92 -20.51 8.94
CA PRO A 67 3.42 -19.19 8.61
C PRO A 67 2.51 -18.57 9.69
N ILE A 68 1.81 -19.38 10.48
CA ILE A 68 0.95 -18.88 11.57
C ILE A 68 1.81 -18.37 12.73
N ALA A 69 2.79 -19.13 13.16
CA ALA A 69 3.74 -18.69 14.17
C ALA A 69 4.55 -17.47 13.66
N GLY A 70 5.00 -17.52 12.40
CA GLY A 70 5.71 -16.43 11.77
C GLY A 70 4.89 -15.14 11.65
N ALA A 71 3.58 -15.22 11.43
CA ALA A 71 2.69 -14.07 11.44
C ALA A 71 2.55 -13.41 12.83
N ARG A 72 2.73 -14.18 13.91
CA ARG A 72 2.71 -13.69 15.29
C ARG A 72 4.06 -13.18 15.78
N ASP A 73 5.13 -13.48 15.05
CA ASP A 73 6.49 -13.03 15.37
C ASP A 73 6.76 -11.66 14.73
N ALA A 74 6.55 -10.61 15.51
CA ALA A 74 6.75 -9.23 15.08
C ALA A 74 8.20 -8.95 14.65
N GLU A 75 9.21 -9.59 15.26
CA GLU A 75 10.61 -9.37 14.88
C GLU A 75 10.95 -10.08 13.55
N LEU A 76 10.41 -11.26 13.33
CA LEU A 76 10.52 -11.94 12.04
C LEU A 76 9.87 -11.11 10.93
N LEU A 77 8.68 -10.56 11.15
CA LEU A 77 8.00 -9.69 10.18
C LEU A 77 8.79 -8.41 9.91
N ARG A 78 9.37 -7.78 10.95
CA ARG A 78 10.28 -6.63 10.78
C ARG A 78 11.54 -7.01 9.98
N THR A 79 12.07 -8.20 10.20
CA THR A 79 13.23 -8.69 9.47
C THR A 79 12.90 -8.96 8.00
N LEU A 80 11.75 -9.55 7.71
CA LEU A 80 11.23 -9.73 6.36
C LEU A 80 11.04 -8.38 5.65
N HIS A 81 10.43 -7.42 6.33
CA HIS A 81 10.22 -6.06 5.82
C HIS A 81 11.56 -5.35 5.49
N ARG A 82 12.55 -5.41 6.41
CA ARG A 82 13.91 -4.89 6.15
C ARG A 82 14.59 -5.63 4.99
N GLY A 83 14.46 -6.94 4.96
CA GLY A 83 15.03 -7.80 3.92
C GLY A 83 14.44 -7.54 2.54
N TRP A 84 13.18 -7.19 2.45
CA TRP A 84 12.51 -6.78 1.20
C TRP A 84 13.04 -5.44 0.67
N GLY A 85 13.25 -4.46 1.57
CA GLY A 85 13.98 -3.23 1.29
C GLY A 85 13.26 -2.18 0.46
N ASN A 86 11.97 -2.11 0.56
CA ASN A 86 11.14 -1.02 0.05
C ASN A 86 10.32 -0.41 1.19
N THR A 87 11.00 -0.12 2.29
CA THR A 87 10.38 0.21 3.59
C THR A 87 9.45 1.41 3.58
N GLY A 88 9.56 2.30 2.59
CA GLY A 88 8.64 3.45 2.45
C GLY A 88 7.29 3.13 1.80
N PHE A 89 7.17 1.94 1.16
CA PHE A 89 5.97 1.54 0.42
C PHE A 89 5.56 0.09 0.71
N SER A 90 6.20 -0.57 1.65
CA SER A 90 5.86 -1.94 2.02
C SER A 90 4.89 -1.93 3.18
N ALA A 91 3.93 -2.84 3.13
CA ALA A 91 3.00 -3.11 4.20
C ALA A 91 3.72 -3.33 5.54
N MET A 92 3.16 -2.79 6.61
CA MET A 92 3.75 -2.87 7.95
C MET A 92 3.51 -4.24 8.60
N PRO A 93 4.32 -4.64 9.59
CA PRO A 93 4.23 -5.95 10.24
C PRO A 93 2.84 -6.32 10.76
N GLU A 94 2.10 -5.40 11.35
CA GLU A 94 0.75 -5.66 11.87
C GLU A 94 -0.23 -6.05 10.76
N TYR A 95 -0.22 -5.29 9.67
CA TYR A 95 -1.02 -5.61 8.49
C TYR A 95 -0.59 -6.94 7.85
N LEU A 96 0.72 -7.19 7.73
CA LEU A 96 1.26 -8.46 7.22
C LEU A 96 0.82 -9.65 8.09
N SER A 97 0.83 -9.50 9.42
CA SER A 97 0.33 -10.49 10.38
C SER A 97 -1.14 -10.84 10.10
N ALA A 98 -1.98 -9.82 9.98
CA ALA A 98 -3.42 -9.96 9.78
C ALA A 98 -3.74 -10.66 8.45
N ILE A 99 -3.16 -10.22 7.33
CA ILE A 99 -3.43 -10.81 6.01
C ILE A 99 -2.88 -12.24 5.87
N VAL A 100 -1.73 -12.55 6.48
CA VAL A 100 -1.17 -13.91 6.50
C VAL A 100 -2.08 -14.85 7.29
N THR A 101 -2.53 -14.42 8.46
CA THR A 101 -3.44 -15.21 9.29
C THR A 101 -4.74 -15.53 8.54
N ALA A 102 -5.30 -14.53 7.85
CA ALA A 102 -6.48 -14.71 7.00
C ALA A 102 -6.19 -15.66 5.81
N ALA A 103 -5.04 -15.51 5.15
CA ALA A 103 -4.68 -16.31 3.99
C ALA A 103 -4.50 -17.80 4.30
N VAL A 104 -3.95 -18.14 5.48
CA VAL A 104 -3.82 -19.55 5.92
C VAL A 104 -5.20 -20.21 6.06
N SER A 105 -6.21 -19.45 6.47
CA SER A 105 -7.57 -19.93 6.69
C SER A 105 -8.48 -19.78 5.46
N ALA A 106 -8.01 -19.13 4.40
CA ALA A 106 -8.80 -18.87 3.20
C ALA A 106 -9.29 -20.19 2.54
N ARG A 107 -10.56 -20.23 2.15
CA ARG A 107 -11.22 -21.37 1.50
C ARG A 107 -11.50 -21.13 0.00
N GLY A 108 -10.92 -20.08 -0.57
CA GLY A 108 -11.03 -19.70 -1.98
C GLY A 108 -9.88 -18.80 -2.38
N ASP A 109 -9.83 -18.44 -3.65
CA ASP A 109 -8.75 -17.63 -4.21
C ASP A 109 -8.63 -16.27 -3.49
N ILE A 110 -7.44 -15.70 -3.55
CA ILE A 110 -7.10 -14.43 -2.93
C ILE A 110 -6.88 -13.39 -4.03
N LEU A 111 -7.54 -12.24 -3.92
CA LEU A 111 -7.24 -11.05 -4.73
C LEU A 111 -6.32 -10.13 -3.95
N GLU A 112 -5.25 -9.69 -4.58
CA GLU A 112 -4.37 -8.65 -4.04
C GLU A 112 -4.37 -7.44 -4.98
N CYS A 113 -4.55 -6.25 -4.44
CA CYS A 113 -4.48 -4.98 -5.15
C CYS A 113 -3.18 -4.26 -4.75
N GLY A 114 -2.21 -4.25 -5.66
CA GLY A 114 -0.83 -3.82 -5.41
C GLY A 114 0.08 -4.95 -4.95
N SER A 115 1.11 -5.26 -5.75
CA SER A 115 2.03 -6.35 -5.46
C SER A 115 3.22 -5.92 -4.59
N GLY A 116 3.76 -6.84 -3.76
CA GLY A 116 4.90 -6.50 -2.91
C GLY A 116 5.45 -7.63 -2.06
N LEU A 117 5.88 -7.29 -0.84
CA LEU A 117 6.25 -8.27 0.17
C LEU A 117 5.04 -9.11 0.58
N SER A 118 3.87 -8.48 0.68
CA SER A 118 2.58 -9.14 0.93
C SER A 118 2.37 -10.31 -0.03
N THR A 119 2.58 -10.11 -1.33
CA THR A 119 2.48 -11.16 -2.36
C THR A 119 3.35 -12.39 -2.03
N VAL A 120 4.60 -12.15 -1.59
CA VAL A 120 5.53 -13.23 -1.23
C VAL A 120 5.05 -13.99 0.01
N LEU A 121 4.60 -13.27 1.04
CA LEU A 121 4.13 -13.89 2.29
C LEU A 121 2.81 -14.63 2.08
N LEU A 122 1.88 -14.07 1.30
CA LEU A 122 0.64 -14.74 0.90
C LEU A 122 0.93 -16.03 0.12
N ALA A 123 1.90 -16.00 -0.80
CA ALA A 123 2.31 -17.18 -1.56
C ALA A 123 2.81 -18.31 -0.66
N VAL A 124 3.57 -17.97 0.39
CA VAL A 124 4.05 -18.94 1.39
C VAL A 124 2.90 -19.44 2.26
N ALA A 125 2.06 -18.54 2.76
CA ALA A 125 0.92 -18.87 3.63
C ALA A 125 -0.08 -19.81 2.93
N ALA A 126 -0.37 -19.54 1.66
CA ALA A 126 -1.34 -20.31 0.86
C ALA A 126 -0.81 -21.66 0.34
N ARG A 127 0.46 -22.02 0.58
CA ARG A 127 1.04 -23.28 0.05
C ARG A 127 0.27 -24.52 0.44
N LYS A 128 -0.21 -24.59 1.68
CA LYS A 128 -0.90 -25.78 2.22
C LYS A 128 -2.38 -25.83 1.83
N SER A 129 -3.04 -24.68 1.69
CA SER A 129 -4.47 -24.59 1.36
C SER A 129 -4.78 -24.84 -0.11
N GLY A 130 -3.79 -24.71 -0.99
CA GLY A 130 -4.00 -24.90 -2.43
C GLY A 130 -4.64 -23.71 -3.15
N VAL A 131 -4.96 -22.63 -2.45
CA VAL A 131 -5.56 -21.41 -3.04
C VAL A 131 -4.59 -20.70 -3.96
N ARG A 132 -5.10 -19.97 -4.95
CA ARG A 132 -4.34 -19.14 -5.87
C ARG A 132 -4.39 -17.69 -5.44
N ILE A 133 -3.36 -16.93 -5.80
CA ILE A 133 -3.26 -15.52 -5.53
C ILE A 133 -3.24 -14.78 -6.86
N TRP A 134 -4.15 -13.85 -7.02
CA TRP A 134 -4.27 -12.97 -8.18
C TRP A 134 -3.92 -11.57 -7.72
N SER A 135 -2.75 -11.08 -8.12
CA SER A 135 -2.24 -9.76 -7.71
C SER A 135 -2.34 -8.79 -8.88
N LEU A 136 -3.09 -7.70 -8.72
CA LEU A 136 -3.20 -6.64 -9.70
C LEU A 136 -2.04 -5.66 -9.53
N GLU A 137 -1.28 -5.40 -10.59
CA GLU A 137 -0.14 -4.48 -10.54
C GLU A 137 -0.14 -3.55 -11.74
N HIS A 138 -0.14 -2.24 -11.49
CA HIS A 138 -0.20 -1.22 -12.54
C HIS A 138 1.17 -0.81 -13.09
N GLN A 139 2.26 -1.10 -12.35
CA GLN A 139 3.61 -0.72 -12.75
C GLN A 139 4.39 -1.92 -13.33
N PRO A 140 4.62 -2.01 -14.66
CA PRO A 140 5.29 -3.16 -15.28
C PRO A 140 6.69 -3.44 -14.73
N LYS A 141 7.44 -2.38 -14.36
CA LYS A 141 8.78 -2.51 -13.76
C LYS A 141 8.71 -3.12 -12.37
N TRP A 142 7.70 -2.75 -11.59
CA TRP A 142 7.48 -3.28 -10.25
C TRP A 142 6.99 -4.73 -10.31
N LYS A 143 5.99 -5.01 -11.15
CA LYS A 143 5.54 -6.38 -11.48
C LYS A 143 6.73 -7.31 -11.77
N SER A 144 7.59 -6.94 -12.73
CA SER A 144 8.79 -7.71 -13.10
C SER A 144 9.74 -7.92 -11.91
N ARG A 145 9.84 -6.97 -10.97
CA ARG A 145 10.63 -7.09 -9.75
C ARG A 145 10.05 -8.14 -8.80
N VAL A 146 8.75 -8.08 -8.54
CA VAL A 146 8.06 -9.02 -7.63
C VAL A 146 8.05 -10.42 -8.21
N GLU A 147 7.74 -10.59 -9.50
CA GLU A 147 7.82 -11.88 -10.19
C GLU A 147 9.21 -12.52 -10.10
N ARG A 148 10.27 -11.72 -10.29
CA ARG A 148 11.64 -12.20 -10.13
C ARG A 148 11.93 -12.64 -8.70
N ALA A 149 11.45 -11.90 -7.70
CA ALA A 149 11.59 -12.26 -6.30
C ALA A 149 10.88 -13.58 -6.01
N LEU A 150 9.63 -13.75 -6.46
CA LEU A 150 8.86 -14.99 -6.32
C LEU A 150 9.59 -16.18 -6.95
N ARG A 151 10.10 -16.05 -8.18
CA ARG A 151 10.89 -17.10 -8.84
C ARG A 151 12.15 -17.44 -8.04
N ASN A 152 12.92 -16.43 -7.62
CA ASN A 152 14.15 -16.62 -6.85
C ASN A 152 13.92 -17.26 -5.48
N LEU A 153 12.73 -17.12 -4.92
CA LEU A 153 12.33 -17.68 -3.63
C LEU A 153 11.51 -18.98 -3.77
N GLY A 154 11.30 -19.45 -5.02
CA GLY A 154 10.54 -20.69 -5.28
C GLY A 154 9.05 -20.59 -4.97
N GLN A 155 8.48 -19.36 -4.98
CA GLN A 155 7.09 -19.08 -4.57
C GLN A 155 6.16 -18.73 -5.74
N GLY A 156 6.60 -18.86 -7.00
CA GLY A 156 5.85 -18.33 -8.15
C GLY A 156 4.70 -19.19 -8.68
N HIS A 157 4.58 -20.43 -8.28
CA HIS A 157 3.69 -21.41 -8.94
C HIS A 157 2.19 -21.20 -8.68
N ARG A 158 1.81 -20.51 -7.61
CA ARG A 158 0.41 -20.22 -7.24
C ARG A 158 0.04 -18.75 -7.32
N VAL A 159 0.97 -17.91 -7.74
CA VAL A 159 0.78 -16.46 -7.84
C VAL A 159 0.72 -16.06 -9.30
N ARG A 160 -0.32 -15.32 -9.66
CA ARG A 160 -0.45 -14.64 -10.95
C ARG A 160 -0.42 -13.14 -10.71
N ILE A 161 0.65 -12.46 -11.11
CA ILE A 161 0.67 -11.01 -11.11
C ILE A 161 0.14 -10.55 -12.47
N VAL A 162 -1.05 -9.96 -12.43
CA VAL A 162 -1.75 -9.45 -13.62
C VAL A 162 -1.20 -8.06 -13.93
N ASP A 163 -0.90 -7.81 -15.20
CA ASP A 163 -0.61 -6.46 -15.67
C ASP A 163 -1.93 -5.70 -15.76
N ALA A 164 -2.13 -4.78 -14.82
CA ALA A 164 -3.40 -4.11 -14.58
C ALA A 164 -3.19 -2.58 -14.50
N PRO A 165 -2.95 -1.92 -15.66
CA PRO A 165 -2.80 -0.46 -15.69
C PRO A 165 -4.04 0.22 -15.12
N LEU A 166 -3.86 1.39 -14.50
CA LEU A 166 -4.98 2.17 -14.00
C LEU A 166 -5.80 2.74 -15.17
N ARG A 167 -7.09 2.54 -15.12
CA ARG A 167 -8.08 3.07 -16.05
C ARG A 167 -8.99 4.07 -15.37
N GLN A 168 -9.40 5.08 -16.12
CA GLN A 168 -10.41 6.02 -15.69
C GLN A 168 -11.81 5.42 -15.85
N TYR A 169 -12.60 5.52 -14.79
CA TYR A 169 -14.04 5.25 -14.74
C TYR A 169 -14.77 6.55 -14.37
N GLU A 170 -16.08 6.51 -14.31
CA GLU A 170 -16.85 7.67 -13.89
C GLU A 170 -16.60 7.99 -12.41
N GLY A 171 -15.93 9.12 -12.15
CA GLY A 171 -15.62 9.60 -10.80
C GLY A 171 -14.42 8.96 -10.11
N TYR A 172 -13.77 7.94 -10.66
CA TYR A 172 -12.61 7.28 -10.06
C TYR A 172 -11.68 6.63 -11.08
N SER A 173 -10.49 6.24 -10.64
CA SER A 173 -9.57 5.37 -11.41
C SER A 173 -9.35 4.07 -10.66
N TRP A 174 -9.22 2.95 -11.39
CA TRP A 174 -8.98 1.63 -10.81
C TRP A 174 -8.17 0.74 -11.75
N TYR A 175 -7.69 -0.36 -11.25
CA TYR A 175 -6.99 -1.37 -12.03
C TYR A 175 -7.84 -1.89 -13.20
N ASP A 176 -7.21 -2.12 -14.34
CA ASP A 176 -7.84 -2.83 -15.45
C ASP A 176 -7.95 -4.32 -15.10
N THR A 177 -9.16 -4.78 -14.86
CA THR A 177 -9.44 -6.16 -14.44
C THR A 177 -9.62 -7.14 -15.59
N ARG A 178 -9.58 -6.68 -16.86
CA ARG A 178 -9.77 -7.53 -18.04
C ARG A 178 -8.71 -8.64 -18.19
N GLY A 179 -7.58 -8.52 -17.52
CA GLY A 179 -6.56 -9.56 -17.44
C GLY A 179 -6.87 -10.71 -16.47
N LEU A 180 -7.95 -10.59 -15.69
CA LEU A 180 -8.43 -11.67 -14.83
C LEU A 180 -9.30 -12.66 -15.64
N PRO A 181 -9.16 -13.96 -15.40
CA PRO A 181 -10.08 -14.96 -15.97
C PRO A 181 -11.53 -14.73 -15.53
N VAL A 182 -12.46 -15.06 -16.41
CA VAL A 182 -13.89 -15.03 -16.10
C VAL A 182 -14.24 -16.09 -15.05
N GLY A 183 -15.21 -15.80 -14.18
CA GLY A 183 -15.73 -16.76 -13.17
C GLY A 183 -14.85 -16.91 -11.92
N LEU A 184 -13.82 -16.06 -11.74
CA LEU A 184 -13.07 -16.06 -10.48
C LEU A 184 -13.96 -15.59 -9.33
N GLN A 185 -13.78 -16.25 -8.17
CA GLN A 185 -14.41 -15.91 -6.92
C GLN A 185 -13.35 -15.82 -5.82
N PHE A 186 -13.40 -14.77 -5.00
CA PHE A 186 -12.39 -14.47 -4.00
C PHE A 186 -12.95 -14.57 -2.58
N ALA A 187 -12.29 -15.35 -1.74
CA ALA A 187 -12.62 -15.46 -0.31
C ALA A 187 -11.90 -14.40 0.53
N LEU A 188 -10.81 -13.86 0.03
CA LEU A 188 -10.00 -12.86 0.71
C LEU A 188 -9.53 -11.80 -0.30
N VAL A 189 -9.62 -10.54 0.10
CA VAL A 189 -9.02 -9.44 -0.64
C VAL A 189 -8.00 -8.71 0.23
N VAL A 190 -6.83 -8.46 -0.34
CA VAL A 190 -5.74 -7.68 0.27
C VAL A 190 -5.55 -6.41 -0.56
N CYS A 191 -5.91 -5.26 -0.02
CA CYS A 191 -5.95 -3.99 -0.74
C CYS A 191 -4.92 -3.00 -0.18
N ASP A 192 -3.72 -2.97 -0.78
CA ASP A 192 -2.65 -2.02 -0.49
C ASP A 192 -2.41 -1.03 -1.65
N GLY A 193 -3.24 -1.05 -2.65
CA GLY A 193 -3.24 -0.17 -3.82
C GLY A 193 -4.66 0.11 -4.30
N PRO A 194 -4.80 1.02 -5.26
CA PRO A 194 -3.78 1.79 -5.96
C PRO A 194 -3.13 2.87 -5.07
N PRO A 195 -2.10 3.62 -5.58
CA PRO A 195 -1.48 4.73 -4.84
C PRO A 195 -2.50 5.77 -4.36
N ALA A 196 -2.19 6.44 -3.24
CA ALA A 196 -3.11 7.37 -2.58
C ALA A 196 -3.52 8.59 -3.43
N ASP A 197 -2.70 8.97 -4.41
CA ASP A 197 -2.97 10.05 -5.36
C ASP A 197 -3.85 9.63 -6.54
N THR A 198 -4.31 8.37 -6.57
CA THR A 198 -5.23 7.89 -7.59
C THR A 198 -6.62 8.48 -7.38
N PRO A 199 -7.25 9.10 -8.40
CA PRO A 199 -8.60 9.64 -8.28
C PRO A 199 -9.60 8.60 -7.77
N GLY A 200 -10.35 8.93 -6.71
CA GLY A 200 -11.29 8.02 -6.06
C GLY A 200 -10.64 6.91 -5.20
N GLY A 201 -9.31 6.89 -5.09
CA GLY A 201 -8.58 5.97 -4.22
C GLY A 201 -8.95 4.51 -4.43
N ARG A 202 -9.36 3.82 -3.36
CA ARG A 202 -9.72 2.40 -3.37
C ARG A 202 -11.21 2.12 -3.63
N HIS A 203 -11.99 3.16 -3.94
CA HIS A 203 -13.44 3.03 -4.18
C HIS A 203 -13.77 1.96 -5.25
N GLY A 204 -13.00 1.91 -6.34
CA GLY A 204 -13.23 0.98 -7.45
C GLY A 204 -13.16 -0.51 -7.09
N LEU A 205 -12.66 -0.88 -5.90
CA LEU A 205 -12.60 -2.29 -5.50
C LEU A 205 -13.98 -2.94 -5.50
N LEU A 206 -14.93 -2.42 -4.72
CA LEU A 206 -16.26 -3.03 -4.67
C LEU A 206 -17.06 -2.78 -5.94
N SER A 207 -16.93 -1.60 -6.54
CA SER A 207 -17.63 -1.27 -7.79
C SER A 207 -17.33 -2.26 -8.93
N LEU A 208 -16.09 -2.79 -9.00
CA LEU A 208 -15.67 -3.67 -10.10
C LEU A 208 -15.48 -5.12 -9.68
N MET A 209 -15.20 -5.38 -8.40
CA MET A 209 -14.88 -6.71 -7.92
C MET A 209 -15.92 -7.26 -6.93
N GLY A 210 -16.94 -6.46 -6.57
CA GLY A 210 -17.97 -6.90 -5.60
C GLY A 210 -18.67 -8.19 -6.01
N ALA A 211 -19.05 -8.34 -7.30
CA ALA A 211 -19.66 -9.55 -7.84
C ALA A 211 -18.71 -10.78 -7.85
N HIS A 212 -17.41 -10.56 -7.67
CA HIS A 212 -16.40 -11.62 -7.59
C HIS A 212 -16.07 -12.03 -6.16
N LEU A 213 -16.77 -11.53 -5.17
CA LEU A 213 -16.55 -11.89 -3.77
C LEU A 213 -17.43 -13.07 -3.39
N MET A 214 -16.82 -14.05 -2.72
CA MET A 214 -17.54 -15.18 -2.14
C MET A 214 -18.36 -14.72 -0.93
N GLU A 215 -19.36 -15.49 -0.58
CA GLU A 215 -20.04 -15.34 0.71
C GLU A 215 -19.04 -15.45 1.86
N GLY A 216 -19.11 -14.50 2.80
CA GLY A 216 -18.17 -14.41 3.92
C GLY A 216 -16.77 -13.89 3.56
N ALA A 217 -16.58 -13.40 2.34
CA ALA A 217 -15.33 -12.78 1.94
C ALA A 217 -14.94 -11.62 2.88
N THR A 218 -13.64 -11.46 3.09
CA THR A 218 -13.09 -10.39 3.94
C THR A 218 -12.09 -9.57 3.13
N ILE A 219 -12.16 -8.24 3.27
CA ILE A 219 -11.27 -7.29 2.61
C ILE A 219 -10.39 -6.62 3.66
N TYR A 220 -9.08 -6.75 3.52
CA TYR A 220 -8.09 -6.04 4.31
C TYR A 220 -7.60 -4.82 3.54
N VAL A 221 -7.68 -3.64 4.15
CA VAL A 221 -7.36 -2.35 3.53
C VAL A 221 -6.19 -1.72 4.29
N ASP A 222 -5.03 -1.59 3.67
CA ASP A 222 -3.89 -0.88 4.31
C ASP A 222 -4.16 0.63 4.40
N ASP A 223 -3.39 1.34 5.22
CA ASP A 223 -3.45 2.81 5.38
C ASP A 223 -4.79 3.36 5.95
N ALA A 224 -5.57 2.58 6.66
CA ALA A 224 -6.89 2.97 7.15
C ALA A 224 -6.89 4.14 8.16
N ALA A 225 -5.73 4.65 8.58
CA ALA A 225 -5.64 5.91 9.32
C ALA A 225 -5.96 7.13 8.44
N ARG A 226 -5.76 7.02 7.12
CA ARG A 226 -6.02 8.11 6.18
C ARG A 226 -7.51 8.44 6.13
N PRO A 227 -7.88 9.74 6.12
CA PRO A 227 -9.29 10.15 6.02
C PRO A 227 -10.01 9.57 4.81
N ASP A 228 -9.33 9.52 3.65
CA ASP A 228 -9.89 9.04 2.39
C ASP A 228 -10.21 7.54 2.45
N GLU A 229 -9.33 6.70 3.05
CA GLU A 229 -9.56 5.27 3.20
C GLU A 229 -10.75 4.98 4.15
N LYS A 230 -10.87 5.78 5.23
CA LYS A 230 -12.04 5.71 6.13
C LYS A 230 -13.32 6.11 5.41
N ALA A 231 -13.29 7.17 4.62
CA ALA A 231 -14.44 7.64 3.84
C ALA A 231 -14.87 6.57 2.82
N ILE A 232 -13.93 5.91 2.15
CA ILE A 232 -14.19 4.83 1.21
C ILE A 232 -14.87 3.63 1.92
N MET A 233 -14.37 3.19 3.07
CA MET A 233 -14.98 2.07 3.80
C MET A 233 -16.39 2.41 4.32
N ARG A 234 -16.65 3.66 4.72
CA ARG A 234 -18.01 4.12 5.06
C ARG A 234 -18.92 4.09 3.83
N ARG A 235 -18.44 4.61 2.71
CA ARG A 235 -19.18 4.60 1.45
C ARG A 235 -19.51 3.17 1.01
N TRP A 236 -18.57 2.23 1.11
CA TRP A 236 -18.86 0.82 0.85
C TRP A 236 -19.94 0.25 1.78
N SER A 237 -19.93 0.63 3.09
CA SER A 237 -20.96 0.20 4.01
C SER A 237 -22.35 0.76 3.65
N GLU A 238 -22.41 1.99 3.16
CA GLU A 238 -23.63 2.68 2.76
C GLU A 238 -24.18 2.15 1.43
N GLU A 239 -23.32 1.98 0.43
CA GLU A 239 -23.74 1.59 -0.94
C GLU A 239 -23.95 0.07 -1.07
N GLU A 240 -23.06 -0.74 -0.52
CA GLU A 240 -23.08 -2.20 -0.73
C GLU A 240 -23.54 -2.97 0.52
N GLY A 241 -23.64 -2.29 1.64
CA GLY A 241 -23.87 -2.90 2.94
C GLY A 241 -22.62 -3.62 3.45
N GLY A 242 -22.64 -3.99 4.73
CA GLY A 242 -21.49 -4.59 5.39
C GLY A 242 -20.99 -3.77 6.57
N THR A 243 -19.94 -4.25 7.19
CA THR A 243 -19.33 -3.64 8.38
C THR A 243 -17.84 -3.54 8.22
N PHE A 244 -17.21 -2.58 8.90
CA PHE A 244 -15.76 -2.52 8.97
C PHE A 244 -15.26 -2.21 10.38
N THR A 245 -14.05 -2.68 10.67
CA THR A 245 -13.25 -2.33 11.84
C THR A 245 -11.95 -1.70 11.40
N VAL A 246 -11.34 -0.92 12.27
CA VAL A 246 -9.99 -0.35 12.05
C VAL A 246 -9.11 -0.88 13.17
N GLU A 247 -8.02 -1.51 12.80
CA GLU A 247 -7.06 -2.17 13.70
C GLU A 247 -5.64 -1.66 13.45
N GLY A 248 -4.70 -2.05 14.29
CA GLY A 248 -3.28 -1.68 14.22
C GLY A 248 -2.91 -0.50 15.10
N GLU A 249 -1.85 -0.65 15.88
CA GLU A 249 -1.33 0.37 16.80
C GLU A 249 -0.32 1.30 16.12
N THR A 250 0.58 0.72 15.31
CA THR A 250 1.65 1.49 14.65
C THR A 250 1.16 2.13 13.35
N LYS A 251 0.39 1.37 12.56
CA LYS A 251 -0.20 1.82 11.30
C LYS A 251 -1.55 1.13 11.13
N ALA A 252 -2.60 1.92 11.19
CA ALA A 252 -3.94 1.39 11.12
C ALA A 252 -4.26 0.79 9.74
N PHE A 253 -4.94 -0.34 9.77
CA PHE A 253 -5.55 -1.00 8.61
C PHE A 253 -7.03 -1.28 8.87
N GLY A 254 -7.80 -1.38 7.81
CA GLY A 254 -9.22 -1.69 7.86
C GLY A 254 -9.50 -3.16 7.56
N ILE A 255 -10.54 -3.69 8.18
CA ILE A 255 -11.10 -4.99 7.83
C ILE A 255 -12.56 -4.75 7.48
N PHE A 256 -12.91 -4.90 6.21
CA PHE A 256 -14.27 -4.74 5.71
C PHE A 256 -14.87 -6.12 5.40
N ARG A 257 -16.11 -6.33 5.85
CA ARG A 257 -16.90 -7.52 5.58
C ARG A 257 -18.14 -7.11 4.82
N PRO A 258 -18.18 -7.30 3.49
CA PRO A 258 -19.32 -6.95 2.68
C PRO A 258 -20.55 -7.78 3.09
N ARG A 259 -21.72 -7.20 2.98
CA ARG A 259 -22.97 -7.95 3.08
C ARG A 259 -23.12 -8.76 1.79
N TYR A 260 -23.16 -10.07 1.92
CA TYR A 260 -23.38 -10.91 0.74
C TYR A 260 -24.74 -10.59 0.11
N ARG A 261 -24.74 -10.23 -1.17
CA ARG A 261 -25.95 -10.15 -1.98
C ARG A 261 -25.95 -11.36 -2.91
N LEU A 262 -27.00 -12.15 -2.86
CA LEU A 262 -27.27 -13.10 -3.94
C LEU A 262 -27.41 -12.27 -5.22
N VAL A 263 -26.43 -12.34 -6.11
CA VAL A 263 -26.60 -11.82 -7.47
C VAL A 263 -27.58 -12.76 -8.13
N ASP A 264 -28.81 -12.30 -8.33
CA ASP A 264 -29.78 -13.06 -9.12
C ASP A 264 -29.13 -13.36 -10.48
N ALA A 265 -28.91 -14.63 -10.75
CA ALA A 265 -28.33 -15.13 -12.01
C ALA A 265 -29.20 -14.81 -13.26
N ALA A 266 -30.24 -14.00 -13.09
CA ALA A 266 -31.23 -13.66 -14.12
C ALA A 266 -30.85 -12.43 -14.97
N LEU A 267 -29.72 -11.72 -14.73
CA LEU A 267 -29.38 -10.48 -15.46
C LEU A 267 -28.15 -10.60 -16.37
N THR A 268 -27.69 -11.81 -16.67
CA THR A 268 -26.66 -12.02 -17.73
C THR A 268 -27.30 -12.58 -18.97
N HIS A 269 -27.99 -11.72 -19.72
CA HIS A 269 -28.34 -11.97 -21.13
C HIS A 269 -27.82 -10.84 -21.99
#